data_f71e114e973515188aa5646ba38fcb83
#
_entry.id   f71e114e973515188aa5646ba38fcb83
#
_cell.length_a   1.000
_cell.length_b   1.000
_cell.length_c   1.000
_cell.angle_alpha   90.00
_cell.angle_beta   90.00
_cell.angle_gamma   90.00
#
_symmetry.space_group_name_H-M   'P 1'
#
loop_
_entity.id
_entity.type
_entity.pdbx_description
1 polymer ?
#
loop_
_entity_poly.entity_id
_entity_poly.type
_entity_poly.pdbx_seq_one_letter_code
_entity_poly.pdbx_strand_id
1 'polypeptide(L)'
;MGGGLMQLVAYGAQDIYLTGNPQITFFKVIYRRHTNFSMEAIEQTFNGSADFGKKVSCTISRNGDLMYRVYLQVTLPEVTVDKADESFRWLNWIGHILIKNVEVEIGGQRMDKHYGQWLHIWNELTQTPGHQAGYANMVGNVPKLTPVSYTHLTLPTIYSV
;
A
#
# COMPACT_ATOMS: atom_id res chain seq x y z
N MET A 1 -24.46 45.28 14.86
CA MET A 1 -24.44 44.40 13.65
C MET A 1 -25.66 43.50 13.72
N GLY A 2 -26.49 43.47 12.69
CA GLY A 2 -27.70 42.65 12.69
C GLY A 2 -27.36 41.14 12.69
N GLY A 3 -28.09 40.35 13.46
CA GLY A 3 -27.88 38.89 13.57
C GLY A 3 -27.91 38.15 12.24
N GLY A 4 -28.60 38.68 11.22
CA GLY A 4 -28.60 38.11 9.88
C GLY A 4 -27.27 38.17 9.16
N LEU A 5 -26.48 39.23 9.36
CA LEU A 5 -25.14 39.35 8.80
C LEU A 5 -24.15 38.38 9.47
N MET A 6 -24.36 38.14 10.76
CA MET A 6 -23.57 37.16 11.52
C MET A 6 -23.87 35.72 11.10
N GLN A 7 -25.12 35.40 10.76
CA GLN A 7 -25.51 34.10 10.22
C GLN A 7 -24.95 33.84 8.83
N LEU A 8 -24.79 34.88 8.02
CA LEU A 8 -24.15 34.74 6.68
C LEU A 8 -22.63 34.46 6.74
N VAL A 9 -22.00 34.84 7.85
CA VAL A 9 -20.55 34.69 8.06
C VAL A 9 -20.22 33.53 8.99
N ALA A 10 -21.15 33.11 9.85
CA ALA A 10 -20.93 31.99 10.76
C ALA A 10 -21.04 30.66 10.03
N TYR A 11 -19.97 29.86 10.08
CA TYR A 11 -19.97 28.46 9.58
C TYR A 11 -20.53 27.56 10.68
N GLY A 12 -21.71 26.97 10.42
CA GLY A 12 -22.24 25.87 11.23
C GLY A 12 -21.70 24.52 10.74
N ALA A 13 -21.85 23.47 11.55
CA ALA A 13 -21.46 22.11 11.16
C ALA A 13 -22.19 21.61 9.89
N GLN A 14 -23.39 22.12 9.63
CA GLN A 14 -24.19 21.79 8.44
C GLN A 14 -23.73 22.54 7.18
N ASP A 15 -23.06 23.68 7.32
CA ASP A 15 -22.60 24.48 6.19
C ASP A 15 -21.49 23.78 5.39
N ILE A 16 -20.77 22.86 6.01
CA ILE A 16 -19.76 22.02 5.35
C ILE A 16 -20.35 21.24 4.19
N TYR A 17 -21.58 20.76 4.33
CA TYR A 17 -22.26 20.01 3.25
C TYR A 17 -22.61 20.89 2.05
N LEU A 18 -22.83 22.17 2.26
CA LEU A 18 -23.21 23.13 1.23
C LEU A 18 -22.02 23.90 0.65
N THR A 19 -20.98 24.12 1.44
CA THR A 19 -19.85 24.99 1.09
C THR A 19 -18.52 24.27 0.93
N GLY A 20 -18.37 23.06 1.48
CA GLY A 20 -17.16 22.25 1.35
C GLY A 20 -17.08 21.50 0.04
N ASN A 21 -16.48 22.03 -1.01
CA ASN A 21 -16.39 21.43 -2.34
C ASN A 21 -17.74 21.22 -3.08
N PRO A 22 -18.65 22.18 -3.10
CA PRO A 22 -19.96 22.00 -3.73
C PRO A 22 -19.80 21.92 -5.25
N GLN A 23 -20.46 20.93 -5.85
CA GLN A 23 -20.65 20.87 -7.31
C GLN A 23 -22.04 21.43 -7.70
N ILE A 24 -23.03 21.11 -6.90
CA ILE A 24 -24.41 21.59 -7.07
C ILE A 24 -24.93 22.01 -5.70
N THR A 25 -25.46 23.22 -5.62
CA THR A 25 -26.13 23.76 -4.42
C THR A 25 -27.54 24.22 -4.78
N PHE A 26 -28.41 24.49 -3.79
CA PHE A 26 -29.75 25.02 -4.03
C PHE A 26 -29.76 26.39 -4.69
N PHE A 27 -28.69 27.17 -4.56
CA PHE A 27 -28.64 28.57 -5.01
C PHE A 27 -27.76 28.77 -6.23
N LYS A 28 -26.81 27.86 -6.46
CA LYS A 28 -25.86 27.98 -7.55
C LYS A 28 -25.35 26.60 -7.98
N VAL A 29 -25.32 26.38 -9.31
CA VAL A 29 -24.66 25.24 -9.90
C VAL A 29 -23.22 25.64 -10.24
N ILE A 30 -22.25 24.93 -9.64
CA ILE A 30 -20.82 25.14 -9.90
C ILE A 30 -20.32 23.86 -10.55
N TYR A 31 -19.89 23.95 -11.82
CA TYR A 31 -19.26 22.85 -12.51
C TYR A 31 -17.79 22.76 -12.10
N ARG A 32 -17.38 21.59 -11.63
CA ARG A 32 -15.98 21.31 -11.35
C ARG A 32 -15.31 20.77 -12.61
N ARG A 33 -14.30 21.46 -13.07
CA ARG A 33 -13.48 20.98 -14.17
C ARG A 33 -12.49 19.94 -13.65
N HIS A 34 -12.51 18.75 -14.23
CA HIS A 34 -11.54 17.70 -13.95
C HIS A 34 -10.48 17.69 -15.05
N THR A 35 -9.22 17.64 -14.68
CA THR A 35 -8.12 17.46 -15.62
C THR A 35 -8.00 15.98 -15.95
N ASN A 36 -7.84 15.64 -17.21
CA ASN A 36 -7.57 14.28 -17.64
C ASN A 36 -6.21 13.84 -17.08
N PHE A 37 -6.13 12.60 -16.63
CA PHE A 37 -4.89 12.02 -16.15
C PHE A 37 -4.79 10.56 -16.60
N SER A 38 -3.58 10.05 -16.65
CA SER A 38 -3.27 8.64 -16.86
C SER A 38 -2.35 8.16 -15.74
N MET A 39 -2.37 6.85 -15.50
CA MET A 39 -1.49 6.21 -14.52
C MET A 39 -0.72 5.10 -15.19
N GLU A 40 0.55 5.00 -14.85
CA GLU A 40 1.40 3.89 -15.26
C GLU A 40 2.26 3.40 -14.09
N ALA A 41 2.65 2.13 -14.15
CA ALA A 41 3.57 1.54 -13.19
C ALA A 41 4.99 1.65 -13.73
N ILE A 42 5.87 2.32 -12.99
CA ILE A 42 7.27 2.51 -13.36
C ILE A 42 8.15 1.77 -12.37
N GLU A 43 8.93 0.82 -12.88
CA GLU A 43 9.86 0.06 -12.06
C GLU A 43 11.01 0.95 -11.58
N GLN A 44 11.31 0.85 -10.29
CA GLN A 44 12.41 1.52 -9.65
C GLN A 44 13.35 0.48 -9.03
N THR A 45 14.64 0.67 -9.17
CA THR A 45 15.65 -0.24 -8.64
C THR A 45 16.20 0.24 -7.32
N PHE A 46 16.59 -0.70 -6.45
CA PHE A 46 17.23 -0.38 -5.20
C PHE A 46 18.67 0.08 -5.39
N ASN A 47 19.12 1.00 -4.55
CA ASN A 47 20.50 1.39 -4.42
C ASN A 47 21.24 0.33 -3.60
N GLY A 48 22.00 -0.52 -4.27
CA GLY A 48 22.73 -1.63 -3.67
C GLY A 48 22.02 -2.98 -3.81
N SER A 49 22.60 -4.01 -3.20
CA SER A 49 22.07 -5.37 -3.21
C SER A 49 21.03 -5.57 -2.11
N ALA A 50 19.79 -5.83 -2.51
CA ALA A 50 18.74 -6.21 -1.59
C ALA A 50 18.95 -7.65 -1.12
N ASP A 51 18.86 -7.84 0.20
CA ASP A 51 19.04 -9.14 0.83
C ASP A 51 18.36 -9.16 2.20
N PHE A 52 18.19 -10.34 2.77
CA PHE A 52 17.64 -10.48 4.11
C PHE A 52 18.51 -9.78 5.17
N GLY A 53 17.85 -9.10 6.09
CA GLY A 53 18.53 -8.38 7.17
C GLY A 53 19.22 -7.09 6.75
N LYS A 54 19.16 -6.69 5.50
CA LYS A 54 19.76 -5.44 5.01
C LYS A 54 18.73 -4.32 4.90
N LYS A 55 19.20 -3.09 5.11
CA LYS A 55 18.46 -1.87 4.78
C LYS A 55 18.87 -1.45 3.37
N VAL A 56 17.90 -1.28 2.49
CA VAL A 56 18.11 -0.77 1.12
C VAL A 56 17.30 0.51 0.94
N SER A 57 17.73 1.36 0.05
CA SER A 57 17.02 2.57 -0.33
C SER A 57 16.76 2.57 -1.82
N CYS A 58 15.68 3.22 -2.21
CA CYS A 58 15.30 3.44 -3.59
C CYS A 58 15.02 4.92 -3.80
N THR A 59 15.62 5.52 -4.78
CA THR A 59 15.34 6.91 -5.15
C THR A 59 14.32 6.91 -6.27
N ILE A 60 13.12 7.43 -5.97
CA ILE A 60 12.04 7.49 -6.95
C ILE A 60 12.36 8.57 -7.99
N SER A 61 12.39 8.18 -9.25
CA SER A 61 12.64 9.08 -10.38
C SER A 61 11.43 9.98 -10.63
N ARG A 62 11.69 11.19 -11.15
CA ARG A 62 10.64 12.17 -11.47
C ARG A 62 10.05 11.93 -12.87
N ASN A 63 9.49 10.76 -13.10
CA ASN A 63 8.88 10.41 -14.38
C ASN A 63 7.41 10.84 -14.50
N GLY A 64 6.78 11.20 -13.38
CA GLY A 64 5.41 11.69 -13.31
C GLY A 64 5.27 12.83 -12.33
N ASP A 65 4.12 13.48 -12.36
CA ASP A 65 3.82 14.63 -11.50
C ASP A 65 3.39 14.21 -10.07
N LEU A 66 2.75 13.05 -9.95
CA LEU A 66 2.21 12.55 -8.69
C LEU A 66 2.55 11.07 -8.48
N MET A 67 2.93 10.72 -7.27
CA MET A 67 3.07 9.35 -6.81
C MET A 67 1.76 8.92 -6.15
N TYR A 68 1.22 7.78 -6.61
CA TYR A 68 -0.05 7.26 -6.09
C TYR A 68 0.15 6.10 -5.13
N ARG A 69 0.81 5.03 -5.58
CA ARG A 69 1.07 3.83 -4.79
C ARG A 69 2.47 3.29 -5.07
N VAL A 70 2.99 2.54 -4.12
CA VAL A 70 4.26 1.84 -4.25
C VAL A 70 4.03 0.36 -3.98
N TYR A 71 4.58 -0.49 -4.84
CA TYR A 71 4.54 -1.94 -4.70
C TYR A 71 5.95 -2.47 -4.58
N LEU A 72 6.19 -3.34 -3.61
CA LEU A 72 7.44 -4.08 -3.51
C LEU A 72 7.26 -5.45 -4.16
N GLN A 73 8.01 -5.70 -5.23
CA GLN A 73 8.04 -7.00 -5.87
C GLN A 73 9.22 -7.80 -5.35
N VAL A 74 8.97 -8.99 -4.83
CA VAL A 74 9.99 -9.89 -4.30
C VAL A 74 9.82 -11.26 -4.93
N THR A 75 10.91 -11.79 -5.49
CA THR A 75 10.99 -13.16 -5.95
C THR A 75 11.79 -13.96 -4.93
N LEU A 76 11.12 -14.92 -4.29
CA LEU A 76 11.79 -15.80 -3.35
C LEU A 76 12.51 -16.93 -4.12
N PRO A 77 13.69 -17.36 -3.67
CA PRO A 77 14.38 -18.46 -4.31
C PRO A 77 13.69 -19.79 -4.05
N GLU A 78 13.91 -20.74 -4.94
CA GLU A 78 13.53 -22.12 -4.73
C GLU A 78 14.28 -22.68 -3.51
N VAL A 79 13.57 -23.41 -2.67
CA VAL A 79 14.15 -24.11 -1.52
C VAL A 79 14.11 -25.59 -1.80
N THR A 80 15.29 -26.21 -1.84
CA THR A 80 15.45 -27.67 -1.94
C THR A 80 15.75 -28.24 -0.57
N VAL A 81 15.08 -29.32 -0.22
CA VAL A 81 15.29 -30.03 1.03
C VAL A 81 16.12 -31.28 0.71
N ASP A 82 17.35 -31.34 1.25
CA ASP A 82 18.32 -32.41 0.88
C ASP A 82 18.05 -33.72 1.60
N LYS A 83 17.34 -33.71 2.73
CA LYS A 83 17.05 -34.91 3.52
C LYS A 83 15.58 -35.26 3.52
N ALA A 84 15.28 -36.54 3.41
CA ALA A 84 13.91 -37.04 3.35
C ALA A 84 13.08 -36.76 4.62
N ASP A 85 13.74 -36.55 5.76
CA ASP A 85 13.10 -36.26 7.05
C ASP A 85 12.94 -34.77 7.33
N GLU A 86 13.47 -33.90 6.48
CA GLU A 86 13.35 -32.44 6.65
C GLU A 86 12.11 -31.93 5.89
N SER A 87 11.38 -31.05 6.53
CA SER A 87 10.22 -30.40 5.95
C SER A 87 10.39 -28.89 5.97
N PHE A 88 9.95 -28.22 4.93
CA PHE A 88 10.01 -26.79 4.81
C PHE A 88 8.62 -26.22 4.53
N ARG A 89 8.34 -25.05 5.12
CA ARG A 89 7.18 -24.24 4.78
C ARG A 89 7.50 -22.77 4.90
N TRP A 90 6.89 -21.97 4.08
CA TRP A 90 6.90 -20.52 4.25
C TRP A 90 5.92 -20.10 5.34
N LEU A 91 6.20 -18.98 5.95
CA LEU A 91 5.30 -18.38 6.94
C LEU A 91 4.05 -17.81 6.25
N ASN A 92 2.93 -17.86 6.95
CA ASN A 92 1.72 -17.18 6.49
C ASN A 92 1.98 -15.67 6.42
N TRP A 93 1.39 -14.99 5.44
CA TRP A 93 1.55 -13.54 5.28
C TRP A 93 3.00 -13.11 5.08
N ILE A 94 3.74 -13.88 4.30
CA ILE A 94 5.19 -13.69 4.12
C ILE A 94 5.54 -12.28 3.65
N GLY A 95 4.74 -11.66 2.80
CA GLY A 95 4.96 -10.29 2.33
C GLY A 95 4.99 -9.26 3.46
N HIS A 96 4.19 -9.43 4.50
CA HIS A 96 4.23 -8.57 5.69
C HIS A 96 5.43 -8.87 6.59
N ILE A 97 5.80 -10.14 6.72
CA ILE A 97 6.90 -10.58 7.60
C ILE A 97 8.27 -10.20 7.03
N LEU A 98 8.43 -10.21 5.72
CA LEU A 98 9.65 -9.79 5.04
C LEU A 98 10.03 -8.34 5.34
N ILE A 99 9.02 -7.49 5.57
CA ILE A 99 9.22 -6.07 5.77
C ILE A 99 9.33 -5.77 7.26
N LYS A 100 10.51 -5.40 7.73
CA LYS A 100 10.70 -4.89 9.09
C LYS A 100 10.08 -3.51 9.22
N ASN A 101 10.43 -2.60 8.35
CA ASN A 101 9.86 -1.26 8.27
C ASN A 101 10.09 -0.65 6.87
N VAL A 102 9.18 0.25 6.50
CA VAL A 102 9.27 1.10 5.32
C VAL A 102 9.30 2.54 5.78
N GLU A 103 10.22 3.31 5.26
CA GLU A 103 10.36 4.75 5.57
C GLU A 103 10.25 5.55 4.27
N VAL A 104 9.53 6.65 4.33
CA VAL A 104 9.42 7.62 3.24
C VAL A 104 10.14 8.88 3.62
N GLU A 105 11.08 9.29 2.77
CA GLU A 105 11.88 10.51 2.95
C GLU A 105 11.63 11.47 1.78
N ILE A 106 11.40 12.73 2.09
CA ILE A 106 11.23 13.78 1.08
C ILE A 106 12.20 14.90 1.41
N GLY A 107 13.05 15.25 0.44
CA GLY A 107 14.07 16.29 0.65
C GLY A 107 15.09 15.97 1.75
N GLY A 108 15.34 14.69 2.00
CA GLY A 108 16.23 14.25 3.07
C GLY A 108 15.60 14.22 4.47
N GLN A 109 14.33 14.56 4.58
CA GLN A 109 13.59 14.48 5.83
C GLN A 109 12.64 13.28 5.80
N ARG A 110 12.67 12.48 6.89
CA ARG A 110 11.73 11.36 7.06
C ARG A 110 10.34 11.91 7.34
N MET A 111 9.40 11.57 6.46
CA MET A 111 8.01 12.00 6.55
C MET A 111 7.15 10.97 7.26
N ASP A 112 7.38 9.67 6.98
CA ASP A 112 6.57 8.60 7.53
C ASP A 112 7.37 7.30 7.70
N LYS A 113 6.87 6.43 8.58
CA LYS A 113 7.45 5.12 8.86
C LYS A 113 6.36 4.11 9.20
N HIS A 114 6.31 3.03 8.45
CA HIS A 114 5.41 1.91 8.67
C HIS A 114 6.18 0.63 8.98
N TYR A 115 5.54 -0.28 9.70
CA TYR A 115 6.07 -1.59 10.07
C TYR A 115 5.26 -2.69 9.39
N GLY A 116 5.87 -3.83 9.10
CA GLY A 116 5.18 -4.97 8.49
C GLY A 116 3.98 -5.45 9.31
N GLN A 117 4.07 -5.45 10.64
CA GLN A 117 2.93 -5.75 11.51
C GLN A 117 1.76 -4.77 11.34
N TRP A 118 2.07 -3.49 11.15
CA TRP A 118 1.04 -2.49 10.90
C TRP A 118 0.30 -2.74 9.60
N LEU A 119 1.00 -3.16 8.54
CA LEU A 119 0.37 -3.51 7.26
C LEU A 119 -0.63 -4.64 7.44
N HIS A 120 -0.29 -5.64 8.24
CA HIS A 120 -1.19 -6.74 8.55
C HIS A 120 -2.43 -6.29 9.34
N ILE A 121 -2.24 -5.53 10.41
CA ILE A 121 -3.33 -4.99 11.24
C ILE A 121 -4.27 -4.12 10.40
N TRP A 122 -3.72 -3.23 9.60
CA TRP A 122 -4.51 -2.36 8.73
C TRP A 122 -5.32 -3.14 7.70
N ASN A 123 -4.73 -4.16 7.11
CA ASN A 123 -5.44 -5.04 6.19
C ASN A 123 -6.63 -5.74 6.86
N GLU A 124 -6.43 -6.33 8.04
CA GLU A 124 -7.51 -7.00 8.78
C GLU A 124 -8.66 -6.05 9.16
N LEU A 125 -8.35 -4.80 9.47
CA LEU A 125 -9.36 -3.82 9.87
C LEU A 125 -10.12 -3.20 8.70
N THR A 126 -9.48 -3.02 7.55
CA THR A 126 -10.02 -2.20 6.46
C THR A 126 -10.44 -2.98 5.23
N GLN A 127 -9.94 -4.20 5.04
CA GLN A 127 -10.19 -4.96 3.82
C GLN A 127 -11.62 -5.53 3.79
N THR A 128 -12.29 -5.27 2.69
CA THR A 128 -13.62 -5.86 2.45
C THR A 128 -13.50 -7.33 2.07
N PRO A 129 -14.51 -8.19 2.36
CA PRO A 129 -14.46 -9.61 2.04
C PRO A 129 -14.13 -9.93 0.58
N GLY A 130 -14.61 -9.12 -0.35
CA GLY A 130 -14.34 -9.30 -1.78
C GLY A 130 -12.89 -9.08 -2.20
N HIS A 131 -12.14 -8.28 -1.43
CA HIS A 131 -10.73 -7.99 -1.70
C HIS A 131 -9.76 -8.89 -0.93
N GLN A 132 -10.21 -9.56 0.13
CA GLN A 132 -9.34 -10.37 0.99
C GLN A 132 -8.61 -11.47 0.24
N ALA A 133 -9.29 -12.20 -0.65
CA ALA A 133 -8.68 -13.28 -1.41
C ALA A 133 -7.61 -12.77 -2.39
N GLY A 134 -7.88 -11.66 -3.08
CA GLY A 134 -6.90 -11.03 -3.98
C GLY A 134 -5.68 -10.52 -3.23
N TYR A 135 -5.89 -9.86 -2.10
CA TYR A 135 -4.81 -9.36 -1.26
C TYR A 135 -3.97 -10.50 -0.65
N ALA A 136 -4.61 -11.58 -0.19
CA ALA A 136 -3.91 -12.76 0.31
C ALA A 136 -2.95 -13.35 -0.74
N ASN A 137 -3.37 -13.41 -2.01
CA ASN A 137 -2.50 -13.84 -3.09
C ASN A 137 -1.32 -12.88 -3.30
N MET A 138 -1.55 -11.57 -3.20
CA MET A 138 -0.48 -10.57 -3.38
C MET A 138 0.58 -10.62 -2.30
N VAL A 139 0.21 -10.90 -1.05
CA VAL A 139 1.15 -10.95 0.08
C VAL A 139 1.67 -12.35 0.40
N GLY A 140 1.33 -13.34 -0.42
CA GLY A 140 1.83 -14.70 -0.28
C GLY A 140 1.15 -15.52 0.81
N ASN A 141 -0.06 -15.18 1.21
CA ASN A 141 -0.87 -16.02 2.10
C ASN A 141 -1.71 -17.00 1.27
N VAL A 142 -1.03 -17.92 0.61
CA VAL A 142 -1.66 -18.90 -0.30
C VAL A 142 -1.41 -20.32 0.19
N PRO A 143 -2.38 -21.23 0.00
CA PRO A 143 -2.25 -22.61 0.46
C PRO A 143 -1.04 -23.36 -0.09
N LYS A 144 -0.53 -22.96 -1.26
CA LYS A 144 0.65 -23.59 -1.87
C LYS A 144 1.97 -23.29 -1.15
N LEU A 145 2.04 -22.20 -0.38
CA LEU A 145 3.26 -21.78 0.31
C LEU A 145 3.30 -22.25 1.77
N THR A 146 2.15 -22.53 2.34
CA THR A 146 1.99 -22.79 3.78
C THR A 146 1.93 -24.25 4.18
N PRO A 147 1.61 -25.24 3.31
CA PRO A 147 1.68 -26.63 3.69
C PRO A 147 3.14 -27.06 3.88
N VAL A 148 3.34 -27.99 4.77
CA VAL A 148 4.63 -28.69 4.91
C VAL A 148 4.87 -29.50 3.63
N SER A 149 5.94 -29.19 2.92
CA SER A 149 6.33 -29.91 1.72
C SER A 149 7.66 -30.60 1.95
N TYR A 150 7.74 -31.84 1.48
CA TYR A 150 8.97 -32.66 1.53
C TYR A 150 9.76 -32.56 0.24
N THR A 151 9.28 -31.80 -0.77
CA THR A 151 9.88 -31.66 -2.09
C THR A 151 9.67 -30.25 -2.62
N HIS A 152 10.36 -29.90 -3.69
CA HIS A 152 10.42 -28.60 -4.36
C HIS A 152 9.19 -27.69 -4.26
N LEU A 153 9.41 -26.46 -3.83
CA LEU A 153 8.44 -25.36 -3.86
C LEU A 153 8.90 -24.32 -4.89
N THR A 154 8.25 -24.30 -6.05
CA THR A 154 8.35 -23.16 -6.98
C THR A 154 7.42 -22.06 -6.50
N LEU A 155 7.96 -20.85 -6.32
CA LEU A 155 7.23 -19.75 -5.69
C LEU A 155 6.69 -18.74 -6.72
N PRO A 156 5.47 -18.23 -6.49
CA PRO A 156 4.97 -17.08 -7.23
C PRO A 156 5.71 -15.81 -6.82
N THR A 157 5.72 -14.83 -7.70
CA THR A 157 6.13 -13.47 -7.38
C THR A 157 5.15 -12.86 -6.38
N ILE A 158 5.67 -12.31 -5.29
CA ILE A 158 4.88 -11.70 -4.22
C ILE A 158 4.92 -10.19 -4.39
N TYR A 159 3.77 -9.55 -4.35
CA TYR A 159 3.62 -8.09 -4.32
C TYR A 159 3.22 -7.66 -2.92
N SER A 160 4.05 -6.86 -2.27
CA SER A 160 3.70 -6.20 -1.01
C SER A 160 3.32 -4.76 -1.29
N VAL A 161 2.22 -4.31 -0.71
CA VAL A 161 1.67 -2.96 -0.86
C VAL A 161 2.07 -2.10 0.34
#